data_f4ac15005cb96279d1911256ed66a2b0
#
_entry.id   f4ac15005cb96279d1911256ed66a2b0
#
_cell.length_a   1.000
_cell.length_b   1.000
_cell.length_c   1.000
_cell.angle_alpha   90.00
_cell.angle_beta   90.00
_cell.angle_gamma   90.00
#
_symmetry.space_group_name_H-M   'P 1'
#
loop_
_entity.id
_entity.type
_entity.pdbx_description
1 polymer ?
#
loop_
_entity_poly.entity_id
_entity_poly.type
_entity_poly.pdbx_seq_one_letter_code
_entity_poly.pdbx_strand_id
1 'polypeptide(L)'
;VIDATSFLLERLHAIGLTDIAAVEPVAGGLAATAGLARRGDGTSVFVKAFGEPPSDDVFAAEAEGLTVLREAGGVVTPEVILADRDLLVLSTLQPRPATEAFWEQFAHALAHLHTSTRHPRFGWHRDNWLGRRRQVNTWNGDGYEFFAQRRLLRWLSEPRVWETLDAADRAALERLCDRLPELLPVRPACLTHGDLWAQNVMATPGGRPALIDPAVSYTWAEVDLAHLWTTAPPPEAHVLFELYAELTGLDRGWRERMPILQLRQHLAVIAQFDPDWGAADIVRATLAPFRQRPRDQPSRRHTTPPAESAPERLHKPAT
;
A
#
# COMPACT_ATOMS: atom_id res chain seq x y z
N VAL A 1 -12.78 32.50 -0.71
CA VAL A 1 -11.94 31.28 -0.49
C VAL A 1 -10.85 31.71 0.47
N ILE A 2 -10.82 31.19 1.69
CA ILE A 2 -9.74 31.39 2.66
C ILE A 2 -8.49 30.75 2.04
N ASP A 3 -7.37 31.48 2.00
CA ASP A 3 -6.12 30.89 1.51
C ASP A 3 -5.55 29.87 2.53
N ALA A 4 -4.69 28.97 2.04
CA ALA A 4 -4.18 27.86 2.87
C ALA A 4 -3.42 28.37 4.11
N THR A 5 -2.71 29.48 4.02
CA THR A 5 -1.98 30.08 5.14
C THR A 5 -2.92 30.53 6.24
N SER A 6 -3.94 31.34 5.89
CA SER A 6 -4.95 31.82 6.82
C SER A 6 -5.74 30.68 7.45
N PHE A 7 -6.09 29.66 6.67
CA PHE A 7 -6.79 28.47 7.16
C PHE A 7 -5.98 27.71 8.21
N LEU A 8 -4.71 27.42 7.93
CA LEU A 8 -3.84 26.70 8.88
C LEU A 8 -3.56 27.54 10.14
N LEU A 9 -3.36 28.85 10.00
CA LEU A 9 -3.14 29.75 11.12
C LEU A 9 -4.35 29.80 12.06
N GLU A 10 -5.56 29.88 11.50
CA GLU A 10 -6.80 29.84 12.28
C GLU A 10 -6.91 28.54 13.10
N ARG A 11 -6.60 27.39 12.48
CA ARG A 11 -6.62 26.08 13.17
C ARG A 11 -5.59 25.98 14.29
N LEU A 12 -4.39 26.50 14.07
CA LEU A 12 -3.33 26.54 15.10
C LEU A 12 -3.70 27.44 16.28
N HIS A 13 -4.26 28.62 16.00
CA HIS A 13 -4.74 29.53 17.06
C HIS A 13 -5.87 28.91 17.88
N ALA A 14 -6.79 28.15 17.24
CA ALA A 14 -7.89 27.50 17.94
C ALA A 14 -7.44 26.47 19.01
N ILE A 15 -6.25 25.89 18.86
CA ILE A 15 -5.65 24.98 19.84
C ILE A 15 -4.66 25.67 20.81
N GLY A 16 -4.61 27.00 20.80
CA GLY A 16 -3.75 27.80 21.68
C GLY A 16 -2.30 27.98 21.21
N LEU A 17 -1.95 27.52 20.00
CA LEU A 17 -0.65 27.84 19.38
C LEU A 17 -0.73 29.22 18.71
N THR A 18 -0.59 30.27 19.52
CA THR A 18 -0.73 31.67 19.10
C THR A 18 0.59 32.38 18.79
N ASP A 19 1.71 31.75 19.10
CA ASP A 19 3.08 32.27 18.89
C ASP A 19 3.63 31.96 17.49
N ILE A 20 2.74 31.87 16.47
CA ILE A 20 3.12 31.55 15.11
C ILE A 20 3.58 32.83 14.37
N ALA A 21 4.85 32.85 13.99
CA ALA A 21 5.44 33.96 13.22
C ALA A 21 5.16 33.90 11.72
N ALA A 22 5.06 32.68 11.14
CA ALA A 22 4.77 32.45 9.74
C ALA A 22 4.21 31.04 9.50
N VAL A 23 3.35 30.90 8.48
CA VAL A 23 2.91 29.60 7.96
C VAL A 23 3.24 29.55 6.48
N GLU A 24 4.01 28.56 6.07
CA GLU A 24 4.38 28.28 4.68
C GLU A 24 3.61 27.03 4.22
N PRO A 25 2.60 27.18 3.33
CA PRO A 25 1.89 26.03 2.79
C PRO A 25 2.86 25.10 2.05
N VAL A 26 2.70 23.77 2.27
CA VAL A 26 3.48 22.75 1.60
C VAL A 26 2.62 22.12 0.51
N ALA A 27 3.11 22.18 -0.73
CA ALA A 27 2.49 21.49 -1.85
C ALA A 27 2.74 19.99 -1.74
N GLY A 28 1.69 19.16 -2.01
CA GLY A 28 1.85 17.72 -2.07
C GLY A 28 0.92 16.90 -1.18
N GLY A 29 0.21 17.51 -0.24
CA GLY A 29 -0.87 16.84 0.49
C GLY A 29 -2.09 16.65 -0.40
N LEU A 30 -2.31 15.44 -0.93
CA LEU A 30 -3.45 15.18 -1.82
C LEU A 30 -4.80 15.12 -1.06
N ALA A 31 -4.75 14.93 0.25
CA ALA A 31 -5.95 14.72 1.07
C ALA A 31 -6.28 15.90 1.99
N ALA A 32 -5.29 16.51 2.63
CA ALA A 32 -5.44 17.61 3.60
C ALA A 32 -4.64 18.84 3.17
N THR A 33 -5.01 20.01 3.68
CA THR A 33 -4.15 21.21 3.59
C THR A 33 -3.00 21.04 4.57
N ALA A 34 -1.76 21.25 4.10
CA ALA A 34 -0.56 21.07 4.92
C ALA A 34 0.36 22.31 4.86
N GLY A 35 1.16 22.48 5.89
CA GLY A 35 2.10 23.59 5.96
C GLY A 35 3.15 23.45 7.05
N LEU A 36 4.21 24.24 6.94
CA LEU A 36 5.23 24.42 7.96
C LEU A 36 4.91 25.68 8.73
N ALA A 37 4.64 25.58 10.02
CA ALA A 37 4.38 26.71 10.92
C ALA A 37 5.64 27.00 11.74
N ARG A 38 6.20 28.21 11.55
CA ARG A 38 7.37 28.71 12.30
C ARG A 38 6.88 29.48 13.52
N ARG A 39 7.41 29.16 14.68
CA ARG A 39 7.10 29.80 15.95
C ARG A 39 8.00 31.00 16.21
N GLY A 40 7.56 31.89 17.09
CA GLY A 40 8.32 33.06 17.49
C GLY A 40 9.66 32.77 18.18
N ASP A 41 9.82 31.59 18.79
CA ASP A 41 11.07 31.10 19.36
C ASP A 41 12.06 30.51 18.33
N GLY A 42 11.70 30.53 17.04
CA GLY A 42 12.49 29.98 15.95
C GLY A 42 12.29 28.47 15.69
N THR A 43 11.55 27.76 16.54
CA THR A 43 11.16 26.37 16.28
C THR A 43 10.08 26.28 15.21
N SER A 44 9.86 25.09 14.67
CA SER A 44 8.82 24.88 13.66
C SER A 44 8.05 23.59 13.96
N VAL A 45 6.79 23.57 13.53
CA VAL A 45 5.95 22.37 13.53
C VAL A 45 5.38 22.17 12.13
N PHE A 46 5.15 20.90 11.76
CA PHE A 46 4.41 20.56 10.54
C PHE A 46 2.94 20.37 10.90
N VAL A 47 2.05 20.93 10.10
CA VAL A 47 0.61 20.90 10.36
C VAL A 47 -0.13 20.40 9.14
N LYS A 48 -1.11 19.50 9.39
CA LYS A 48 -2.14 19.08 8.42
C LYS A 48 -3.51 19.41 8.98
N ALA A 49 -4.40 19.93 8.15
CA ALA A 49 -5.76 20.21 8.54
C ALA A 49 -6.75 19.87 7.43
N PHE A 50 -7.94 19.39 7.83
CA PHE A 50 -9.10 19.27 6.96
C PHE A 50 -10.11 20.39 7.25
N GLY A 51 -10.75 20.93 6.21
CA GLY A 51 -12.00 21.67 6.38
C GLY A 51 -13.13 20.72 6.81
N GLU A 52 -13.25 19.63 6.05
CA GLU A 52 -14.15 18.51 6.33
C GLU A 52 -13.36 17.20 6.20
N PRO A 53 -13.01 16.56 7.31
CA PRO A 53 -12.29 15.30 7.28
C PRO A 53 -13.20 14.17 6.75
N PRO A 54 -12.63 13.13 6.10
CA PRO A 54 -13.41 11.99 5.61
C PRO A 54 -14.00 11.15 6.75
N SER A 55 -13.45 11.26 7.96
CA SER A 55 -13.92 10.69 9.22
C SER A 55 -13.27 11.39 10.40
N ASP A 56 -13.89 11.30 11.57
CA ASP A 56 -13.37 11.89 12.81
C ASP A 56 -12.09 11.23 13.31
N ASP A 57 -11.71 10.07 12.79
CA ASP A 57 -10.56 9.28 13.21
C ASP A 57 -9.38 9.28 12.23
N VAL A 58 -9.43 10.07 11.15
CA VAL A 58 -8.41 10.04 10.10
C VAL A 58 -7.00 10.36 10.63
N PHE A 59 -6.86 11.42 11.41
CA PHE A 59 -5.58 11.80 12.01
C PHE A 59 -5.19 10.95 13.21
N ALA A 60 -6.16 10.42 13.96
CA ALA A 60 -5.88 9.44 15.00
C ALA A 60 -5.28 8.14 14.41
N ALA A 61 -5.77 7.71 13.25
CA ALA A 61 -5.21 6.55 12.55
C ALA A 61 -3.80 6.81 11.98
N GLU A 62 -3.55 8.01 11.46
CA GLU A 62 -2.21 8.41 11.00
C GLU A 62 -1.22 8.48 12.16
N ALA A 63 -1.60 9.14 13.26
CA ALA A 63 -0.78 9.25 14.48
C ALA A 63 -0.42 7.88 15.06
N GLU A 64 -1.36 6.96 15.10
CA GLU A 64 -1.13 5.57 15.50
C GLU A 64 -0.14 4.88 14.56
N GLY A 65 -0.31 5.05 13.24
CA GLY A 65 0.61 4.50 12.25
C GLY A 65 2.04 4.99 12.42
N LEU A 66 2.25 6.29 12.64
CA LEU A 66 3.56 6.88 12.95
C LEU A 66 4.16 6.29 14.23
N THR A 67 3.34 6.12 15.25
CA THR A 67 3.77 5.59 16.55
C THR A 67 4.20 4.13 16.43
N VAL A 68 3.40 3.26 15.81
CA VAL A 68 3.73 1.83 15.69
C VAL A 68 4.93 1.58 14.81
N LEU A 69 5.11 2.33 13.74
CA LEU A 69 6.30 2.26 12.88
C LEU A 69 7.57 2.57 13.68
N ARG A 70 7.52 3.55 14.59
CA ARG A 70 8.64 3.90 15.47
C ARG A 70 8.87 2.86 16.55
N GLU A 71 7.83 2.48 17.31
CA GLU A 71 7.96 1.66 18.51
C GLU A 71 8.17 0.18 18.21
N ALA A 72 7.41 -0.38 17.28
CA ALA A 72 7.52 -1.79 16.90
C ALA A 72 8.45 -1.99 15.71
N GLY A 73 8.47 -1.05 14.77
CA GLY A 73 9.24 -1.16 13.51
C GLY A 73 10.67 -0.63 13.61
N GLY A 74 10.98 0.18 14.63
CA GLY A 74 12.31 0.77 14.82
C GLY A 74 12.69 1.83 13.75
N VAL A 75 11.74 2.28 12.92
CA VAL A 75 11.98 3.33 11.94
C VAL A 75 11.71 4.71 12.52
N VAL A 76 12.42 5.71 12.04
CA VAL A 76 12.18 7.09 12.50
C VAL A 76 10.91 7.62 11.87
N THR A 77 10.07 8.26 12.68
CA THR A 77 8.88 9.02 12.26
C THR A 77 8.85 10.35 12.99
N PRO A 78 8.13 11.37 12.51
CA PRO A 78 7.95 12.59 13.29
C PRO A 78 7.22 12.30 14.60
N GLU A 79 7.49 13.11 15.62
CA GLU A 79 6.72 13.08 16.85
C GLU A 79 5.34 13.66 16.62
N VAL A 80 4.31 12.99 17.13
CA VAL A 80 2.94 13.49 17.13
C VAL A 80 2.77 14.44 18.32
N ILE A 81 2.63 15.73 18.04
CA ILE A 81 2.42 16.77 19.04
C ILE A 81 0.93 16.86 19.39
N LEU A 82 0.08 16.80 18.36
CA LEU A 82 -1.38 16.76 18.48
C LEU A 82 -1.97 15.94 17.34
N ALA A 83 -2.97 15.13 17.66
CA ALA A 83 -3.85 14.51 16.69
C ALA A 83 -5.30 14.69 17.14
N ASP A 84 -6.03 15.55 16.45
CA ASP A 84 -7.43 15.81 16.70
C ASP A 84 -8.26 15.42 15.46
N ARG A 85 -9.56 15.59 15.51
CA ARG A 85 -10.51 15.26 14.46
C ARG A 85 -10.11 15.80 13.08
N ASP A 86 -9.74 17.07 13.02
CA ASP A 86 -9.46 17.80 11.77
C ASP A 86 -8.12 18.50 11.72
N LEU A 87 -7.26 18.23 12.71
CA LEU A 87 -5.94 18.83 12.84
C LEU A 87 -4.90 17.81 13.34
N LEU A 88 -3.78 17.74 12.65
CA LEU A 88 -2.60 16.97 13.05
C LEU A 88 -1.39 17.90 13.09
N VAL A 89 -0.69 17.90 14.21
CA VAL A 89 0.55 18.67 14.42
C VAL A 89 1.69 17.71 14.72
N LEU A 90 2.76 17.80 13.94
CA LEU A 90 3.93 16.93 14.00
C LEU A 90 5.22 17.73 14.21
N SER A 91 6.25 17.09 14.75
CA SER A 91 7.61 17.64 14.65
C SER A 91 8.07 17.71 13.20
N THR A 92 8.99 18.62 12.90
CA THR A 92 9.47 18.82 11.53
C THR A 92 10.55 17.82 11.14
N LEU A 93 10.51 17.46 9.86
CA LEU A 93 11.57 16.72 9.18
C LEU A 93 12.20 17.63 8.09
N GLN A 94 13.23 17.14 7.47
CA GLN A 94 13.96 17.82 6.41
C GLN A 94 13.79 17.07 5.08
N PRO A 95 13.93 17.73 3.94
CA PRO A 95 14.07 17.04 2.66
C PRO A 95 15.21 16.02 2.72
N ARG A 96 14.98 14.84 2.13
CA ARG A 96 16.02 13.81 2.06
C ARG A 96 17.22 14.27 1.22
N PRO A 97 18.46 13.90 1.60
CA PRO A 97 19.64 14.11 0.79
C PRO A 97 19.55 13.28 -0.51
N ALA A 98 20.03 13.85 -1.62
CA ALA A 98 20.14 13.15 -2.91
C ALA A 98 21.44 12.33 -2.96
N THR A 99 21.57 11.29 -2.13
CA THR A 99 22.74 10.44 -2.03
C THR A 99 22.39 8.97 -1.90
N GLU A 100 23.18 8.09 -2.47
CA GLU A 100 23.06 6.63 -2.34
C GLU A 100 23.16 6.20 -0.87
N ALA A 101 24.09 6.77 -0.10
CA ALA A 101 24.27 6.44 1.31
C ALA A 101 23.00 6.67 2.17
N PHE A 102 22.15 7.63 1.81
CA PHE A 102 20.86 7.81 2.46
C PHE A 102 19.92 6.63 2.18
N TRP A 103 19.88 6.18 0.92
CA TRP A 103 19.03 5.06 0.50
C TRP A 103 19.55 3.71 0.99
N GLU A 104 20.85 3.55 1.15
CA GLU A 104 21.46 2.37 1.83
C GLU A 104 21.01 2.32 3.30
N GLN A 105 21.07 3.44 4.03
CA GLN A 105 20.57 3.52 5.40
C GLN A 105 19.06 3.19 5.45
N PHE A 106 18.31 3.68 4.47
CA PHE A 106 16.87 3.38 4.41
C PHE A 106 16.60 1.91 4.09
N ALA A 107 17.41 1.26 3.23
CA ALA A 107 17.32 -0.19 2.98
C ALA A 107 17.47 -1.01 4.27
N HIS A 108 18.46 -0.67 5.10
CA HIS A 108 18.63 -1.32 6.41
C HIS A 108 17.44 -1.10 7.35
N ALA A 109 16.92 0.12 7.43
CA ALA A 109 15.78 0.42 8.28
C ALA A 109 14.50 -0.30 7.80
N LEU A 110 14.25 -0.33 6.49
CA LEU A 110 13.11 -1.00 5.90
C LEU A 110 13.21 -2.53 6.02
N ALA A 111 14.40 -3.10 5.79
CA ALA A 111 14.64 -4.52 6.00
C ALA A 111 14.44 -4.93 7.46
N HIS A 112 14.91 -4.11 8.40
CA HIS A 112 14.67 -4.33 9.83
C HIS A 112 13.17 -4.31 10.14
N LEU A 113 12.44 -3.27 9.74
CA LEU A 113 10.98 -3.17 9.90
C LEU A 113 10.29 -4.47 9.45
N HIS A 114 10.55 -4.91 8.23
CA HIS A 114 9.84 -6.05 7.65
C HIS A 114 10.26 -7.40 8.21
N THR A 115 11.47 -7.55 8.71
CA THR A 115 11.96 -8.83 9.25
C THR A 115 11.71 -8.99 10.74
N SER A 116 11.68 -7.89 11.52
CA SER A 116 11.46 -7.92 12.97
C SER A 116 9.99 -7.92 13.39
N THR A 117 9.07 -7.50 12.52
CA THR A 117 7.66 -7.31 12.86
C THR A 117 6.73 -8.38 12.28
N ARG A 118 7.21 -9.62 12.14
CA ARG A 118 6.42 -10.72 11.58
C ARG A 118 5.15 -10.99 12.38
N HIS A 119 4.04 -11.25 11.68
CA HIS A 119 2.74 -11.52 12.29
C HIS A 119 2.06 -12.71 11.61
N PRO A 120 1.29 -13.56 12.37
CA PRO A 120 0.63 -14.73 11.80
C PRO A 120 -0.61 -14.41 10.97
N ARG A 121 -1.14 -13.19 11.06
CA ARG A 121 -2.34 -12.77 10.32
C ARG A 121 -2.09 -11.46 9.57
N PHE A 122 -2.85 -11.26 8.50
CA PHE A 122 -2.90 -10.06 7.67
C PHE A 122 -4.02 -9.15 8.16
N GLY A 123 -3.79 -7.83 8.15
CA GLY A 123 -4.76 -6.84 8.59
C GLY A 123 -4.21 -5.88 9.64
N TRP A 124 -5.13 -5.21 10.32
CA TRP A 124 -4.84 -4.32 11.44
C TRP A 124 -6.02 -4.34 12.41
N HIS A 125 -5.85 -3.93 13.64
CA HIS A 125 -6.94 -3.96 14.62
C HIS A 125 -8.06 -2.94 14.36
N ARG A 126 -7.79 -1.97 13.48
CA ARG A 126 -8.79 -1.00 12.99
C ARG A 126 -8.58 -0.69 11.51
N ASP A 127 -9.60 -0.16 10.88
CA ASP A 127 -9.46 0.44 9.57
C ASP A 127 -8.67 1.76 9.64
N ASN A 128 -8.01 2.13 8.55
CA ASN A 128 -7.31 3.41 8.43
C ASN A 128 -7.55 4.03 7.03
N TRP A 129 -6.69 4.91 6.59
CA TRP A 129 -6.96 5.74 5.44
C TRP A 129 -5.81 5.67 4.43
N LEU A 130 -6.18 5.60 3.16
CA LEU A 130 -5.29 5.78 2.03
C LEU A 130 -5.76 7.02 1.27
N GLY A 131 -5.11 8.15 1.48
CA GLY A 131 -5.64 9.46 1.11
C GLY A 131 -6.97 9.73 1.79
N ARG A 132 -8.04 9.95 1.03
CA ARG A 132 -9.40 10.16 1.55
C ARG A 132 -10.28 8.90 1.53
N ARG A 133 -9.72 7.73 1.22
CA ARG A 133 -10.46 6.48 1.13
C ARG A 133 -10.13 5.55 2.29
N ARG A 134 -11.18 5.02 2.90
CA ARG A 134 -11.05 4.06 4.01
C ARG A 134 -10.38 2.78 3.51
N GLN A 135 -9.35 2.33 4.22
CA GLN A 135 -8.67 1.06 4.00
C GLN A 135 -9.17 0.03 5.01
N VAL A 136 -9.87 -0.99 4.52
CA VAL A 136 -10.40 -2.06 5.37
C VAL A 136 -9.28 -3.01 5.78
N ASN A 137 -9.15 -3.22 7.09
CA ASN A 137 -8.06 -3.97 7.70
C ASN A 137 -8.52 -5.18 8.54
N THR A 138 -9.75 -5.63 8.34
CA THR A 138 -10.26 -6.82 9.05
C THR A 138 -9.26 -7.98 8.95
N TRP A 139 -8.89 -8.52 10.11
CA TRP A 139 -7.92 -9.59 10.21
C TRP A 139 -8.28 -10.84 9.40
N ASN A 140 -7.28 -11.39 8.70
CA ASN A 140 -7.39 -12.64 7.93
C ASN A 140 -6.15 -13.51 8.16
N GLY A 141 -6.33 -14.83 8.26
CA GLY A 141 -5.22 -15.80 8.32
C GLY A 141 -4.63 -16.12 6.96
N ASP A 142 -5.37 -15.87 5.86
CA ASP A 142 -4.93 -16.09 4.50
C ASP A 142 -4.53 -14.75 3.85
N GLY A 143 -3.26 -14.61 3.47
CA GLY A 143 -2.72 -13.40 2.84
C GLY A 143 -3.25 -13.18 1.44
N TYR A 144 -3.50 -14.24 0.69
CA TYR A 144 -4.04 -14.16 -0.68
C TYR A 144 -5.49 -13.68 -0.66
N GLU A 145 -6.31 -14.25 0.22
CA GLU A 145 -7.69 -13.79 0.41
C GLU A 145 -7.73 -12.34 0.93
N PHE A 146 -6.87 -12.01 1.91
CA PHE A 146 -6.77 -10.62 2.41
C PHE A 146 -6.42 -9.66 1.29
N PHE A 147 -5.40 -9.95 0.50
CA PHE A 147 -4.94 -9.06 -0.57
C PHE A 147 -6.01 -8.96 -1.69
N ALA A 148 -6.59 -10.09 -2.11
CA ALA A 148 -7.66 -10.11 -3.10
C ALA A 148 -8.85 -9.25 -2.65
N GLN A 149 -9.41 -9.53 -1.48
CA GLN A 149 -10.67 -8.95 -1.04
C GLN A 149 -10.50 -7.52 -0.47
N ARG A 150 -9.41 -7.27 0.33
CA ARG A 150 -9.24 -6.01 1.05
C ARG A 150 -8.34 -5.01 0.35
N ARG A 151 -7.55 -5.45 -0.64
CA ARG A 151 -6.60 -4.60 -1.35
C ARG A 151 -6.94 -4.39 -2.83
N LEU A 152 -7.57 -5.37 -3.49
CA LEU A 152 -7.89 -5.30 -4.91
C LEU A 152 -9.40 -5.17 -5.17
N LEU A 153 -10.19 -6.19 -4.91
CA LEU A 153 -11.61 -6.26 -5.32
C LEU A 153 -12.50 -5.23 -4.63
N ARG A 154 -12.14 -4.80 -3.42
CA ARG A 154 -12.88 -3.74 -2.73
C ARG A 154 -13.01 -2.45 -3.55
N TRP A 155 -12.05 -2.16 -4.42
CA TRP A 155 -12.06 -0.95 -5.25
C TRP A 155 -13.13 -0.98 -6.33
N LEU A 156 -13.65 -2.15 -6.71
CA LEU A 156 -14.75 -2.26 -7.68
C LEU A 156 -16.06 -1.64 -7.17
N SER A 157 -16.20 -1.39 -5.87
CA SER A 157 -17.34 -0.65 -5.31
C SER A 157 -17.23 0.87 -5.46
N GLU A 158 -16.06 1.40 -5.84
CA GLU A 158 -15.85 2.83 -6.05
C GLU A 158 -16.37 3.22 -7.44
N PRO A 159 -17.27 4.22 -7.56
CA PRO A 159 -17.91 4.57 -8.83
C PRO A 159 -16.93 4.83 -9.96
N ARG A 160 -15.87 5.61 -9.71
CA ARG A 160 -14.87 5.93 -10.72
C ARG A 160 -14.08 4.71 -11.21
N VAL A 161 -13.77 3.76 -10.33
CA VAL A 161 -13.10 2.50 -10.72
C VAL A 161 -14.04 1.65 -11.55
N TRP A 162 -15.32 1.56 -11.14
CA TRP A 162 -16.33 0.81 -11.87
C TRP A 162 -16.57 1.35 -13.29
N GLU A 163 -16.61 2.66 -13.45
CA GLU A 163 -16.78 3.34 -14.73
C GLU A 163 -15.53 3.24 -15.63
N THR A 164 -14.35 3.31 -15.02
CA THR A 164 -13.07 3.28 -15.75
C THR A 164 -12.72 1.89 -16.26
N LEU A 165 -12.96 0.85 -15.46
CA LEU A 165 -12.69 -0.54 -15.82
C LEU A 165 -13.90 -1.17 -16.48
N ASP A 166 -13.76 -1.64 -17.72
CA ASP A 166 -14.82 -2.36 -18.41
C ASP A 166 -15.11 -3.75 -17.80
N ALA A 167 -16.13 -4.44 -18.28
CA ALA A 167 -16.51 -5.75 -17.76
C ALA A 167 -15.40 -6.80 -17.95
N ALA A 168 -14.59 -6.67 -19.01
CA ALA A 168 -13.47 -7.59 -19.27
C ALA A 168 -12.31 -7.32 -18.32
N ASP A 169 -12.05 -6.05 -17.95
CA ASP A 169 -11.06 -5.65 -16.95
C ASP A 169 -11.44 -6.17 -15.57
N ARG A 170 -12.71 -5.96 -15.15
CA ARG A 170 -13.19 -6.45 -13.85
C ARG A 170 -13.09 -7.96 -13.74
N ALA A 171 -13.52 -8.69 -14.76
CA ALA A 171 -13.39 -10.14 -14.81
C ALA A 171 -11.92 -10.61 -14.86
N ALA A 172 -11.01 -9.82 -15.47
CA ALA A 172 -9.58 -10.10 -15.44
C ALA A 172 -8.97 -9.90 -14.05
N LEU A 173 -9.42 -8.87 -13.32
CA LEU A 173 -9.00 -8.64 -11.93
C LEU A 173 -9.44 -9.78 -11.01
N GLU A 174 -10.68 -10.28 -11.16
CA GLU A 174 -11.15 -11.46 -10.41
C GLU A 174 -10.29 -12.68 -10.71
N ARG A 175 -10.02 -12.98 -12.00
CA ARG A 175 -9.13 -14.11 -12.38
C ARG A 175 -7.70 -13.96 -11.90
N LEU A 176 -7.17 -12.73 -11.85
CA LEU A 176 -5.87 -12.48 -11.24
C LEU A 176 -5.92 -12.80 -9.75
N CYS A 177 -6.97 -12.37 -9.05
CA CYS A 177 -7.16 -12.66 -7.62
C CYS A 177 -7.21 -14.17 -7.34
N ASP A 178 -7.92 -14.95 -8.14
CA ASP A 178 -7.99 -16.41 -8.03
C ASP A 178 -6.62 -17.08 -8.21
N ARG A 179 -5.72 -16.45 -8.95
CA ARG A 179 -4.39 -16.96 -9.25
C ARG A 179 -3.26 -16.41 -8.38
N LEU A 180 -3.55 -15.55 -7.40
CA LEU A 180 -2.52 -15.00 -6.51
C LEU A 180 -1.62 -16.08 -5.88
N PRO A 181 -2.13 -17.25 -5.45
CA PRO A 181 -1.27 -18.31 -4.90
C PRO A 181 -0.24 -18.88 -5.90
N GLU A 182 -0.50 -18.77 -7.20
CA GLU A 182 0.45 -19.17 -8.26
C GLU A 182 1.46 -18.06 -8.61
N LEU A 183 1.09 -16.82 -8.37
CA LEU A 183 1.82 -15.62 -8.79
C LEU A 183 2.73 -15.05 -7.70
N LEU A 184 2.36 -15.26 -6.45
CA LEU A 184 3.05 -14.71 -5.29
C LEU A 184 3.52 -15.84 -4.37
N PRO A 185 4.76 -15.78 -3.84
CA PRO A 185 5.26 -16.80 -2.93
C PRO A 185 4.55 -16.72 -1.57
N VAL A 186 4.49 -17.84 -0.87
CA VAL A 186 4.05 -17.86 0.53
C VAL A 186 5.04 -17.08 1.39
N ARG A 187 4.59 -16.01 2.00
CA ARG A 187 5.38 -15.16 2.89
C ARG A 187 4.57 -14.80 4.14
N PRO A 188 5.21 -14.64 5.30
CA PRO A 188 4.52 -14.13 6.48
C PRO A 188 4.10 -12.67 6.27
N ALA A 189 3.08 -12.24 7.00
CA ALA A 189 2.78 -10.84 7.13
C ALA A 189 3.85 -10.14 8.00
N CYS A 190 4.10 -8.88 7.73
CA CYS A 190 4.89 -7.99 8.56
C CYS A 190 4.24 -6.60 8.60
N LEU A 191 4.63 -5.78 9.55
CA LEU A 191 4.18 -4.39 9.59
C LEU A 191 4.74 -3.66 8.37
N THR A 192 3.84 -3.07 7.57
CA THR A 192 4.18 -2.27 6.39
C THR A 192 3.78 -0.81 6.62
N HIS A 193 4.49 0.09 5.96
CA HIS A 193 4.08 1.50 5.87
C HIS A 193 2.74 1.65 5.15
N GLY A 194 2.53 0.88 4.10
CA GLY A 194 1.27 0.79 3.35
C GLY A 194 1.03 1.91 2.33
N ASP A 195 1.82 2.99 2.36
CA ASP A 195 1.81 4.07 1.36
C ASP A 195 3.25 4.55 1.08
N LEU A 196 4.16 3.60 0.82
CA LEU A 196 5.59 3.88 0.71
C LEU A 196 5.98 4.28 -0.70
N TRP A 197 6.02 5.56 -0.97
CA TRP A 197 6.62 6.15 -2.16
C TRP A 197 7.70 7.16 -1.77
N ALA A 198 8.49 7.63 -2.73
CA ALA A 198 9.69 8.41 -2.42
C ALA A 198 9.40 9.71 -1.63
N GLN A 199 8.23 10.34 -1.82
CA GLN A 199 7.87 11.56 -1.11
C GLN A 199 7.51 11.32 0.36
N ASN A 200 7.15 10.10 0.73
CA ASN A 200 6.92 9.72 2.13
C ASN A 200 8.21 9.30 2.85
N VAL A 201 9.36 9.42 2.18
CA VAL A 201 10.69 9.22 2.76
C VAL A 201 11.36 10.57 2.92
N MET A 202 11.50 11.01 4.15
CA MET A 202 12.10 12.28 4.56
C MET A 202 13.41 12.04 5.32
N ALA A 203 14.06 13.10 5.79
CA ALA A 203 15.23 13.00 6.66
C ALA A 203 15.00 13.71 8.00
N THR A 204 15.63 13.19 9.07
CA THR A 204 15.80 13.96 10.30
C THR A 204 16.77 15.11 10.10
N PRO A 205 16.84 16.10 11.02
CA PRO A 205 17.92 17.11 11.01
C PRO A 205 19.33 16.51 11.01
N GLY A 206 19.51 15.29 11.53
CA GLY A 206 20.78 14.55 11.48
C GLY A 206 20.98 13.70 10.21
N GLY A 207 20.13 13.84 9.19
CA GLY A 207 20.27 13.16 7.89
C GLY A 207 19.81 11.69 7.87
N ARG A 208 19.24 11.15 8.97
CA ARG A 208 18.73 9.77 8.99
C ARG A 208 17.38 9.67 8.29
N PRO A 209 17.10 8.56 7.56
CA PRO A 209 15.79 8.32 6.95
C PRO A 209 14.65 8.33 7.97
N ALA A 210 13.54 8.93 7.58
CA ALA A 210 12.31 9.00 8.37
C ALA A 210 11.09 8.85 7.47
N LEU A 211 10.01 8.26 8.00
CA LEU A 211 8.77 7.97 7.27
C LEU A 211 7.62 8.86 7.73
N ILE A 212 6.79 9.29 6.80
CA ILE A 212 5.58 10.10 7.02
C ILE A 212 4.38 9.48 6.30
N ASP A 213 3.17 9.89 6.66
CA ASP A 213 1.91 9.57 5.95
C ASP A 213 1.62 8.07 5.83
N PRO A 214 1.69 7.28 6.91
CA PRO A 214 1.49 5.85 6.83
C PRO A 214 0.02 5.44 6.71
N ALA A 215 -0.21 4.32 6.01
CA ALA A 215 -1.46 3.58 5.98
C ALA A 215 -1.23 2.13 6.46
N VAL A 216 -0.74 1.98 7.68
CA VAL A 216 -0.17 0.74 8.22
C VAL A 216 -1.13 -0.44 8.18
N SER A 217 -0.56 -1.61 7.92
CA SER A 217 -1.19 -2.90 8.16
C SER A 217 -0.14 -4.00 8.17
N TYR A 218 -0.48 -5.15 8.74
CA TYR A 218 0.29 -6.35 8.52
C TYR A 218 -0.06 -6.91 7.14
N THR A 219 0.90 -6.90 6.22
CA THR A 219 0.78 -7.47 4.88
C THR A 219 2.15 -7.97 4.41
N TRP A 220 2.29 -8.33 3.13
CA TRP A 220 3.59 -8.72 2.59
C TRP A 220 4.53 -7.52 2.48
N ALA A 221 5.78 -7.70 2.90
CA ALA A 221 6.85 -6.71 2.78
C ALA A 221 6.98 -6.11 1.37
N GLU A 222 6.80 -6.96 0.37
CA GLU A 222 6.91 -6.58 -1.04
C GLU A 222 5.85 -5.55 -1.49
N VAL A 223 4.78 -5.32 -0.71
CA VAL A 223 3.77 -4.27 -1.00
C VAL A 223 4.39 -2.87 -0.90
N ASP A 224 5.19 -2.63 0.14
CA ASP A 224 5.91 -1.35 0.29
C ASP A 224 6.98 -1.19 -0.79
N LEU A 225 7.73 -2.27 -1.06
CA LEU A 225 8.75 -2.27 -2.09
C LEU A 225 8.17 -2.00 -3.48
N ALA A 226 7.00 -2.59 -3.80
CA ALA A 226 6.31 -2.40 -5.07
C ALA A 226 5.87 -0.95 -5.26
N HIS A 227 5.34 -0.31 -4.21
CA HIS A 227 4.92 1.07 -4.31
C HIS A 227 6.11 2.00 -4.56
N LEU A 228 7.21 1.82 -3.83
CA LEU A 228 8.42 2.61 -4.04
C LEU A 228 9.04 2.36 -5.43
N TRP A 229 9.12 1.10 -5.87
CA TRP A 229 9.69 0.71 -7.16
C TRP A 229 8.97 1.31 -8.35
N THR A 230 7.64 1.33 -8.32
CA THR A 230 6.82 1.67 -9.47
C THR A 230 6.41 3.16 -9.53
N THR A 231 6.69 3.95 -8.49
CA THR A 231 6.40 5.39 -8.44
C THR A 231 7.58 6.28 -8.86
N ALA A 232 8.43 5.79 -9.73
CA ALA A 232 9.60 6.49 -10.25
C ALA A 232 10.48 7.10 -9.13
N PRO A 233 11.11 6.26 -8.29
CA PRO A 233 12.01 6.73 -7.25
C PRO A 233 13.20 7.50 -7.88
N PRO A 234 13.86 8.40 -7.13
CA PRO A 234 15.00 9.11 -7.65
C PRO A 234 16.15 8.14 -7.99
N PRO A 235 17.05 8.52 -8.90
CA PRO A 235 18.12 7.61 -9.37
C PRO A 235 18.96 7.00 -8.25
N GLU A 236 19.23 7.75 -7.19
CA GLU A 236 20.03 7.31 -6.05
C GLU A 236 19.37 6.18 -5.25
N ALA A 237 18.06 6.00 -5.41
CA ALA A 237 17.30 4.94 -4.71
C ALA A 237 17.55 3.54 -5.28
N HIS A 238 18.27 3.38 -6.40
CA HIS A 238 18.50 2.07 -6.99
C HIS A 238 19.25 1.13 -6.02
N VAL A 239 20.20 1.65 -5.24
CA VAL A 239 20.98 0.88 -4.27
C VAL A 239 20.10 0.25 -3.17
N LEU A 240 19.00 0.91 -2.82
CA LEU A 240 18.05 0.40 -1.83
C LEU A 240 17.50 -0.97 -2.23
N PHE A 241 17.08 -1.14 -3.48
CA PHE A 241 16.39 -2.35 -3.92
C PHE A 241 17.32 -3.57 -3.92
N GLU A 242 18.57 -3.41 -4.36
CA GLU A 242 19.56 -4.48 -4.35
C GLU A 242 19.94 -4.85 -2.91
N LEU A 243 20.27 -3.85 -2.09
CA LEU A 243 20.64 -4.06 -0.70
C LEU A 243 19.47 -4.65 0.12
N TYR A 244 18.24 -4.14 -0.08
CA TYR A 244 17.06 -4.69 0.56
C TYR A 244 16.83 -6.16 0.18
N ALA A 245 16.97 -6.50 -1.10
CA ALA A 245 16.83 -7.88 -1.58
C ALA A 245 17.87 -8.81 -0.94
N GLU A 246 19.11 -8.35 -0.80
CA GLU A 246 20.18 -9.08 -0.12
C GLU A 246 19.87 -9.28 1.36
N LEU A 247 19.53 -8.20 2.08
CA LEU A 247 19.24 -8.22 3.53
C LEU A 247 18.04 -9.10 3.89
N THR A 248 17.03 -9.17 3.03
CA THR A 248 15.79 -9.91 3.29
C THR A 248 15.72 -11.27 2.62
N GLY A 249 16.67 -11.61 1.76
CA GLY A 249 16.68 -12.85 0.98
C GLY A 249 15.52 -12.92 -0.01
N LEU A 250 15.18 -11.80 -0.68
CA LEU A 250 14.21 -11.82 -1.77
C LEU A 250 14.70 -12.72 -2.91
N ASP A 251 13.80 -13.52 -3.46
CA ASP A 251 14.09 -14.32 -4.64
C ASP A 251 14.25 -13.45 -5.90
N ARG A 252 14.90 -14.00 -6.92
CA ARG A 252 15.22 -13.24 -8.15
C ARG A 252 14.00 -12.76 -8.93
N GLY A 253 12.82 -13.36 -8.71
CA GLY A 253 11.57 -13.02 -9.38
C GLY A 253 10.78 -11.89 -8.72
N TRP A 254 11.34 -11.18 -7.73
CA TRP A 254 10.60 -10.15 -7.02
C TRP A 254 10.14 -8.99 -7.92
N ARG A 255 10.93 -8.65 -8.95
CA ARG A 255 10.59 -7.53 -9.86
C ARG A 255 9.36 -7.82 -10.72
N GLU A 256 9.17 -9.06 -11.14
CA GLU A 256 8.03 -9.50 -11.94
C GLU A 256 6.71 -9.41 -11.17
N ARG A 257 6.76 -9.43 -9.83
CA ARG A 257 5.57 -9.33 -8.96
C ARG A 257 5.15 -7.89 -8.66
N MET A 258 6.05 -6.92 -8.82
CA MET A 258 5.78 -5.51 -8.47
C MET A 258 4.53 -4.94 -9.13
N PRO A 259 4.26 -5.15 -10.44
CA PRO A 259 3.04 -4.65 -11.07
C PRO A 259 1.76 -5.20 -10.43
N ILE A 260 1.75 -6.45 -9.98
CA ILE A 260 0.60 -7.09 -9.32
C ILE A 260 0.38 -6.47 -7.93
N LEU A 261 1.44 -6.35 -7.15
CA LEU A 261 1.39 -5.83 -5.78
C LEU A 261 1.00 -4.35 -5.74
N GLN A 262 1.34 -3.59 -6.78
CA GLN A 262 1.00 -2.18 -6.89
C GLN A 262 -0.41 -1.91 -7.42
N LEU A 263 -1.14 -2.90 -7.94
CA LEU A 263 -2.52 -2.71 -8.41
C LEU A 263 -3.40 -1.98 -7.39
N ARG A 264 -3.20 -2.25 -6.09
CA ARG A 264 -3.89 -1.57 -5.00
C ARG A 264 -3.76 -0.04 -5.11
N GLN A 265 -2.55 0.47 -5.35
CA GLN A 265 -2.29 1.91 -5.41
C GLN A 265 -2.90 2.53 -6.67
N HIS A 266 -2.78 1.88 -7.82
CA HIS A 266 -3.39 2.37 -9.04
C HIS A 266 -4.91 2.41 -8.96
N LEU A 267 -5.54 1.39 -8.38
CA LEU A 267 -6.98 1.37 -8.15
C LEU A 267 -7.41 2.49 -7.17
N ALA A 268 -6.60 2.77 -6.13
CA ALA A 268 -6.84 3.87 -5.22
C ALA A 268 -6.69 5.24 -5.91
N VAL A 269 -5.74 5.39 -6.82
CA VAL A 269 -5.56 6.61 -7.64
C VAL A 269 -6.78 6.85 -8.53
N ILE A 270 -7.23 5.83 -9.28
CA ILE A 270 -8.45 5.91 -10.10
C ILE A 270 -9.66 6.32 -9.26
N ALA A 271 -9.78 5.76 -8.05
CA ALA A 271 -10.91 6.05 -7.17
C ALA A 271 -10.95 7.51 -6.68
N GLN A 272 -9.80 8.19 -6.60
CA GLN A 272 -9.69 9.47 -5.90
C GLN A 272 -9.39 10.67 -6.79
N PHE A 273 -8.73 10.47 -7.94
CA PHE A 273 -8.16 11.57 -8.71
C PHE A 273 -8.65 11.64 -10.15
N ASP A 274 -8.77 12.87 -10.65
CA ASP A 274 -9.05 13.21 -12.03
C ASP A 274 -8.16 14.39 -12.43
N PRO A 275 -7.18 14.20 -13.33
CA PRO A 275 -6.84 12.94 -14.01
C PRO A 275 -6.22 11.89 -13.08
N ASP A 276 -6.24 10.61 -13.54
CA ASP A 276 -5.69 9.45 -12.82
C ASP A 276 -4.19 9.20 -13.12
N TRP A 277 -3.53 10.13 -13.77
CA TRP A 277 -2.11 10.08 -14.16
C TRP A 277 -1.68 8.80 -14.89
N GLY A 278 -2.58 8.16 -15.63
CA GLY A 278 -2.33 6.92 -16.37
C GLY A 278 -2.49 5.64 -15.57
N ALA A 279 -3.04 5.72 -14.34
CA ALA A 279 -3.24 4.55 -13.49
C ALA A 279 -4.15 3.50 -14.16
N ALA A 280 -5.19 3.93 -14.89
CA ALA A 280 -6.08 3.04 -15.61
C ALA A 280 -5.35 2.21 -16.67
N ASP A 281 -4.44 2.81 -17.41
CA ASP A 281 -3.68 2.13 -18.44
C ASP A 281 -2.68 1.12 -17.84
N ILE A 282 -2.07 1.46 -16.72
CA ILE A 282 -1.18 0.54 -15.98
C ILE A 282 -1.99 -0.66 -15.44
N VAL A 283 -3.17 -0.42 -14.88
CA VAL A 283 -4.07 -1.50 -14.44
C VAL A 283 -4.42 -2.41 -15.61
N ARG A 284 -4.85 -1.87 -16.75
CA ARG A 284 -5.18 -2.66 -17.94
C ARG A 284 -3.99 -3.45 -18.49
N ALA A 285 -2.79 -2.84 -18.51
CA ALA A 285 -1.58 -3.51 -18.92
C ALA A 285 -1.25 -4.71 -18.00
N THR A 286 -1.36 -4.52 -16.69
CA THR A 286 -1.15 -5.59 -15.72
C THR A 286 -2.20 -6.69 -15.82
N LEU A 287 -3.45 -6.35 -16.13
CA LEU A 287 -4.55 -7.30 -16.29
C LEU A 287 -4.59 -8.00 -17.66
N ALA A 288 -3.86 -7.51 -18.65
CA ALA A 288 -3.90 -8.04 -20.03
C ALA A 288 -3.72 -9.57 -20.13
N PRO A 289 -2.77 -10.21 -19.39
CA PRO A 289 -2.62 -11.67 -19.42
C PRO A 289 -3.83 -12.44 -18.87
N PHE A 290 -4.65 -11.77 -18.05
CA PHE A 290 -5.82 -12.35 -17.39
C PHE A 290 -7.14 -12.07 -18.11
N ARG A 291 -7.15 -11.26 -19.18
CA ARG A 291 -8.35 -10.99 -19.99
C ARG A 291 -8.81 -12.19 -20.81
N GLN A 292 -7.90 -13.10 -21.17
CA GLN A 292 -8.24 -14.31 -21.90
C GLN A 292 -8.61 -15.43 -20.93
N ARG A 293 -9.71 -16.15 -21.19
CA ARG A 293 -9.98 -17.42 -20.49
C ARG A 293 -8.80 -18.35 -20.75
N PRO A 294 -8.37 -19.17 -19.76
CA PRO A 294 -7.47 -20.27 -20.04
C PRO A 294 -8.07 -21.01 -21.26
N ARG A 295 -7.29 -21.23 -22.31
CA ARG A 295 -7.73 -22.09 -23.42
C ARG A 295 -8.16 -23.39 -22.76
N ASP A 296 -9.44 -23.78 -22.92
CA ASP A 296 -9.97 -25.03 -22.43
C ASP A 296 -8.94 -26.11 -22.77
N GLN A 297 -8.34 -26.72 -21.75
CA GLN A 297 -7.66 -27.98 -21.95
C GLN A 297 -8.76 -28.88 -22.50
N PRO A 298 -8.57 -29.49 -23.66
CA PRO A 298 -9.58 -30.38 -24.24
C PRO A 298 -9.93 -31.37 -23.15
N SER A 299 -11.20 -31.38 -22.75
CA SER A 299 -11.74 -32.33 -21.79
C SER A 299 -11.22 -33.71 -22.20
N ARG A 300 -10.44 -34.36 -21.35
CA ARG A 300 -10.10 -35.79 -21.53
C ARG A 300 -11.44 -36.47 -21.65
N ARG A 301 -11.87 -36.75 -22.89
CA ARG A 301 -12.99 -37.60 -23.17
C ARG A 301 -12.64 -38.89 -22.47
N HIS A 302 -13.41 -39.23 -21.43
CA HIS A 302 -13.42 -40.59 -20.89
C HIS A 302 -13.73 -41.52 -22.06
N THR A 303 -12.72 -42.10 -22.65
CA THR A 303 -12.87 -43.26 -23.52
C THR A 303 -13.30 -44.40 -22.59
N THR A 304 -14.58 -44.70 -22.62
CA THR A 304 -15.13 -45.91 -22.05
C THR A 304 -14.39 -47.09 -22.66
N PRO A 305 -13.78 -47.96 -21.91
CA PRO A 305 -13.16 -49.17 -22.46
C PRO A 305 -14.25 -50.04 -23.13
N PRO A 306 -13.94 -50.71 -24.27
CA PRO A 306 -14.89 -51.59 -24.90
C PRO A 306 -15.30 -52.70 -23.98
N ALA A 307 -16.60 -53.02 -23.97
CA ALA A 307 -17.17 -54.10 -23.16
C ALA A 307 -16.50 -55.44 -23.54
N GLU A 308 -15.88 -56.09 -22.54
CA GLU A 308 -15.40 -57.45 -22.67
C GLU A 308 -16.60 -58.39 -22.98
N SER A 309 -16.54 -59.06 -24.11
CA SER A 309 -17.47 -60.11 -24.47
C SER A 309 -17.36 -61.28 -23.50
N ALA A 310 -18.49 -61.65 -22.91
CA ALA A 310 -18.61 -62.79 -22.02
C ALA A 310 -18.27 -64.14 -22.69
N PRO A 311 -17.59 -65.07 -22.06
CA PRO A 311 -17.28 -66.40 -22.63
C PRO A 311 -18.52 -67.24 -22.67
N GLU A 312 -18.74 -67.93 -23.82
CA GLU A 312 -19.74 -68.95 -24.09
C GLU A 312 -19.63 -70.08 -23.08
N ARG A 313 -20.77 -70.41 -22.46
CA ARG A 313 -20.89 -71.65 -21.59
C ARG A 313 -21.01 -72.89 -22.46
N LEU A 314 -19.98 -73.65 -22.48
CA LEU A 314 -20.02 -75.03 -23.00
C LEU A 314 -20.92 -75.94 -22.13
N HIS A 315 -22.01 -76.43 -22.74
CA HIS A 315 -22.83 -77.54 -22.19
C HIS A 315 -22.03 -78.85 -22.21
N LYS A 316 -21.91 -79.50 -21.05
CA LYS A 316 -21.55 -80.90 -20.98
C LYS A 316 -22.84 -81.75 -20.90
N PRO A 317 -22.95 -82.85 -21.70
CA PRO A 317 -24.07 -83.77 -21.56
C PRO A 317 -23.89 -84.69 -20.35
N ALA A 318 -25.05 -85.10 -19.81
CA ALA A 318 -25.17 -86.10 -18.73
C ALA A 318 -24.88 -87.53 -19.23
N THR A 319 -24.13 -88.30 -18.43
CA THR A 319 -24.34 -89.69 -18.09
C THR A 319 -23.86 -89.90 -16.66
#